data_2c950aa515c0b12c0e49f33c74004965
#
_entry.id   2c950aa515c0b12c0e49f33c74004965
#
_cell.length_a   1.000
_cell.length_b   1.000
_cell.length_c   1.000
_cell.angle_alpha   90.00
_cell.angle_beta   90.00
_cell.angle_gamma   90.00
#
_symmetry.space_group_name_H-M   'P 1'
#
loop_
_entity.id
_entity.type
_entity.pdbx_description
1 polymer ?
#
loop_
_entity_poly.entity_id
_entity_poly.type
_entity_poly.pdbx_seq_one_letter_code
_entity_poly.pdbx_strand_id
1 'polypeptide(L)'
;MDKAKPLFERSNKKTPVVSFERGKIPPQALDLEEVVLGAMMIDKKGVDAVIDILHPSAFYKEAHQFIFESIVKLFENTEPIDLLTVSAKLRTEGKLDKVGGDYYLVQLTQKVSSSAHIEYHARI
;
A
#
# COMPACT_ATOMS: atom_id res chain seq x y z
N MET A 1 28.07 -19.39 16.55
CA MET A 1 28.21 -19.35 16.32
C MET A 1 27.99 -19.62 15.63
N ASP A 2 27.69 -19.39 15.61
CA ASP A 2 27.56 -19.35 15.08
C ASP A 2 27.20 -19.68 14.70
N LYS A 3 27.03 -19.72 15.05
CA LYS A 3 26.75 -19.79 14.86
C LYS A 3 26.19 -19.99 14.44
N ALA A 4 26.01 -19.89 14.69
CA ALA A 4 25.57 -19.74 14.46
C ALA A 4 24.87 -19.93 13.95
N LYS A 5 24.52 -19.83 13.97
CA LYS A 5 23.97 -19.75 13.68
C LYS A 5 23.29 -20.21 13.49
N PRO A 6 23.15 -20.21 13.82
CA PRO A 6 22.55 -20.39 13.69
C PRO A 6 21.65 -20.73 13.45
N LEU A 7 21.31 -20.64 13.62
CA LEU A 7 20.73 -20.61 13.38
C LEU A 7 19.95 -20.66 13.06
N PHE A 8 19.79 -20.41 13.20
CA PHE A 8 19.47 -19.95 12.94
C PHE A 8 19.23 -20.00 12.34
N GLU A 9 19.40 -20.00 12.33
CA GLU A 9 19.60 -19.71 11.77
C GLU A 9 19.27 -20.21 11.01
N ARG A 10 19.24 -20.39 11.11
CA ARG A 10 18.99 -20.76 10.54
C ARG A 10 18.06 -21.07 9.92
N SER A 11 17.66 -21.04 10.09
CA SER A 11 16.90 -21.15 9.67
C SER A 11 16.18 -21.05 9.04
N ASN A 12 15.99 -20.81 9.13
CA ASN A 12 15.44 -20.46 8.67
C ASN A 12 14.94 -20.28 7.92
N LYS A 13 14.90 -20.03 7.83
CA LYS A 13 14.62 -19.72 7.23
C LYS A 13 13.90 -19.47 6.54
N LYS A 14 13.35 -19.34 6.57
CA LYS A 14 12.72 -19.09 5.97
C LYS A 14 11.92 -18.46 5.68
N THR A 15 11.55 -18.31 6.10
CA THR A 15 10.79 -17.67 5.95
C THR A 15 10.70 -16.63 5.43
N PRO A 16 10.29 -16.34 5.01
CA PRO A 16 10.39 -15.31 4.54
C PRO A 16 10.19 -14.22 4.94
N VAL A 17 10.04 -14.22 5.36
CA VAL A 17 9.93 -13.39 5.74
C VAL A 17 10.50 -12.65 6.20
N VAL A 18 10.84 -12.74 6.34
CA VAL A 18 11.33 -12.29 6.83
C VAL A 18 11.87 -11.58 6.99
N SER A 19 12.08 -11.39 6.84
CA SER A 19 12.65 -10.88 7.04
C SER A 19 12.92 -10.07 7.11
N PHE A 20 12.87 -9.82 7.19
CA PHE A 20 13.02 -9.09 7.29
C PHE A 20 13.78 -8.61 7.68
N GLU A 21 14.02 -8.76 7.60
CA GLU A 21 14.89 -8.38 8.04
C GLU A 21 15.21 -7.13 7.95
N ARG A 22 15.19 -6.56 8.81
CA ARG A 22 15.44 -5.41 9.09
C ARG A 22 15.41 -4.42 8.10
N GLY A 23 14.42 -3.69 7.80
CA GLY A 23 14.33 -2.62 6.84
C GLY A 23 14.46 -3.07 5.40
N LYS A 24 14.65 -4.35 5.24
CA LYS A 24 14.77 -4.88 3.91
C LYS A 24 13.47 -5.51 3.50
N ILE A 25 12.78 -4.85 2.61
CA ILE A 25 11.51 -5.36 2.14
C ILE A 25 11.61 -5.54 0.63
N PRO A 26 11.09 -6.63 0.10
CA PRO A 26 11.18 -6.85 -1.34
C PRO A 26 10.47 -5.75 -2.11
N PRO A 27 11.04 -5.30 -3.22
CA PRO A 27 10.38 -4.28 -4.05
C PRO A 27 8.95 -4.66 -4.45
N GLN A 28 8.69 -5.94 -4.66
CA GLN A 28 7.35 -6.39 -5.02
C GLN A 28 6.32 -6.07 -3.95
N ALA A 29 6.73 -6.10 -2.67
CA ALA A 29 5.81 -5.80 -1.59
C ALA A 29 5.38 -4.34 -1.63
N LEU A 30 6.31 -3.43 -1.91
CA LEU A 30 5.98 -2.02 -2.05
C LEU A 30 5.14 -1.78 -3.28
N ASP A 31 5.45 -2.47 -4.39
CA ASP A 31 4.65 -2.38 -5.59
C ASP A 31 3.20 -2.80 -5.33
N LEU A 32 3.04 -3.88 -4.56
CA LEU A 32 1.71 -4.35 -4.22
C LEU A 32 0.95 -3.32 -3.40
N GLU A 33 1.63 -2.69 -2.42
CA GLU A 33 0.99 -1.65 -1.62
C GLU A 33 0.52 -0.51 -2.51
N GLU A 34 1.35 -0.11 -3.45
CA GLU A 34 1.02 0.98 -4.37
C GLU A 34 -0.20 0.64 -5.22
N VAL A 35 -0.25 -0.58 -5.73
CA VAL A 35 -1.37 -1.02 -6.57
C VAL A 35 -2.66 -1.08 -5.75
N VAL A 36 -2.58 -1.60 -4.53
CA VAL A 36 -3.77 -1.69 -3.67
C VAL A 36 -4.33 -0.30 -3.38
N LEU A 37 -3.47 0.64 -2.99
CA LEU A 37 -3.94 1.99 -2.67
C LEU A 37 -4.48 2.70 -3.90
N GLY A 38 -3.79 2.56 -5.04
CA GLY A 38 -4.28 3.15 -6.27
C GLY A 38 -5.64 2.60 -6.67
N ALA A 39 -5.81 1.29 -6.51
CA ALA A 39 -7.08 0.65 -6.84
C ALA A 39 -8.21 1.16 -5.94
N MET A 40 -7.91 1.40 -4.66
CA MET A 40 -8.92 1.92 -3.74
C MET A 40 -9.39 3.32 -4.13
N MET A 41 -8.51 4.10 -4.76
CA MET A 41 -8.87 5.44 -5.20
C MET A 41 -9.59 5.46 -6.54
N ILE A 42 -9.56 4.36 -7.27
CA ILE A 42 -10.19 4.29 -8.59
C ILE A 42 -11.48 3.49 -8.54
N ASP A 43 -11.47 2.38 -7.81
CA ASP A 43 -12.54 1.39 -7.84
C ASP A 43 -13.18 1.24 -6.47
N LYS A 44 -14.43 1.63 -6.37
CA LYS A 44 -15.17 1.52 -5.11
C LYS A 44 -15.20 0.08 -4.61
N LYS A 45 -15.27 -0.87 -5.51
CA LYS A 45 -15.29 -2.28 -5.11
C LYS A 45 -13.98 -2.69 -4.47
N GLY A 46 -12.89 -2.06 -4.90
CA GLY A 46 -11.59 -2.30 -4.29
C GLY A 46 -11.58 -1.92 -2.83
N VAL A 47 -12.24 -0.80 -2.50
CA VAL A 47 -12.32 -0.37 -1.11
C VAL A 47 -13.08 -1.40 -0.29
N ASP A 48 -14.25 -1.81 -0.77
CA ASP A 48 -15.06 -2.78 -0.03
C ASP A 48 -14.31 -4.09 0.21
N ALA A 49 -13.51 -4.52 -0.75
CA ALA A 49 -12.78 -5.76 -0.62
C ALA A 49 -11.64 -5.69 0.39
N VAL A 50 -11.06 -4.52 0.57
CA VAL A 50 -9.83 -4.36 1.33
C VAL A 50 -10.05 -3.79 2.73
N ILE A 51 -11.06 -2.93 2.86
CA ILE A 51 -11.22 -2.12 4.07
C ILE A 51 -11.39 -2.95 5.33
N ASP A 52 -12.00 -4.11 5.24
CA ASP A 52 -12.27 -4.95 6.40
C ASP A 52 -11.13 -5.91 6.73
N ILE A 53 -10.20 -6.11 5.80
CA ILE A 53 -9.15 -7.11 6.02
C ILE A 53 -7.77 -6.49 6.22
N LEU A 54 -7.59 -5.23 5.86
CA LEU A 54 -6.32 -4.57 6.06
C LEU A 54 -6.40 -3.54 7.16
N HIS A 55 -5.27 -3.32 7.79
CA HIS A 55 -5.11 -2.34 8.84
C HIS A 55 -3.98 -1.40 8.42
N PRO A 56 -3.99 -0.12 8.83
CA PRO A 56 -2.90 0.78 8.43
C PRO A 56 -1.52 0.20 8.72
N SER A 57 -1.37 -0.52 9.82
CA SER A 57 -0.07 -1.09 10.19
C SER A 57 0.37 -2.22 9.26
N ALA A 58 -0.52 -2.70 8.38
CA ALA A 58 -0.14 -3.73 7.42
C ALA A 58 0.74 -3.16 6.31
N PHE A 59 0.75 -1.83 6.14
CA PHE A 59 1.58 -1.21 5.13
C PHE A 59 2.95 -0.92 5.68
N TYR A 60 3.97 -1.28 4.92
CA TYR A 60 5.34 -1.06 5.34
C TYR A 60 5.74 0.40 5.27
N LYS A 61 5.37 1.07 4.18
CA LYS A 61 5.76 2.45 3.95
C LYS A 61 4.85 3.39 4.71
N GLU A 62 5.43 4.31 5.48
CA GLU A 62 4.64 5.23 6.29
C GLU A 62 3.68 6.07 5.45
N ALA A 63 4.14 6.51 4.29
CA ALA A 63 3.27 7.28 3.40
C ALA A 63 2.01 6.48 3.06
N HIS A 64 2.17 5.18 2.84
CA HIS A 64 1.04 4.31 2.52
C HIS A 64 0.11 4.14 3.71
N GLN A 65 0.66 4.11 4.92
CA GLN A 65 -0.16 4.05 6.12
C GLN A 65 -1.06 5.29 6.22
N PHE A 66 -0.50 6.46 5.99
CA PHE A 66 -1.28 7.71 6.03
C PHE A 66 -2.37 7.72 4.96
N ILE A 67 -2.04 7.27 3.77
CA ILE A 67 -3.03 7.24 2.68
C ILE A 67 -4.16 6.29 3.04
N PHE A 68 -3.82 5.10 3.53
CA PHE A 68 -4.84 4.13 3.90
C PHE A 68 -5.72 4.65 5.04
N GLU A 69 -5.12 5.30 6.04
CA GLU A 69 -5.89 5.89 7.14
C GLU A 69 -6.89 6.92 6.63
N SER A 70 -6.48 7.72 5.67
CA SER A 70 -7.38 8.71 5.08
C SER A 70 -8.56 8.04 4.40
N ILE A 71 -8.26 6.96 3.67
CA ILE A 71 -9.31 6.21 2.98
C ILE A 71 -10.29 5.60 3.99
N VAL A 72 -9.77 5.05 5.09
CA VAL A 72 -10.62 4.48 6.13
C VAL A 72 -11.54 5.53 6.72
N LYS A 73 -11.01 6.72 6.99
CA LYS A 73 -11.82 7.81 7.56
C LYS A 73 -12.90 8.25 6.61
N LEU A 74 -12.58 8.35 5.33
CA LEU A 74 -13.58 8.70 4.33
C LEU A 74 -14.66 7.62 4.26
N PHE A 75 -14.25 6.37 4.30
CA PHE A 75 -15.19 5.25 4.27
C PHE A 75 -16.12 5.28 5.47
N GLU A 76 -15.57 5.50 6.66
CA GLU A 76 -16.36 5.53 7.89
C GLU A 76 -17.35 6.67 7.91
N ASN A 77 -17.01 7.78 7.25
CA ASN A 77 -17.90 8.93 7.17
C ASN A 77 -18.85 8.86 5.98
N THR A 78 -18.84 7.76 5.27
CA THR A 78 -19.70 7.56 4.11
C THR A 78 -19.45 8.63 3.04
N GLU A 79 -18.19 9.03 2.90
CA GLU A 79 -17.80 10.00 1.89
C GLU A 79 -17.21 9.31 0.67
N PRO A 80 -17.32 9.92 -0.51
CA PRO A 80 -16.72 9.33 -1.70
C PRO A 80 -15.21 9.16 -1.51
N ILE A 81 -14.67 8.11 -2.10
CA ILE A 81 -13.24 7.84 -2.03
C ILE A 81 -12.68 7.89 -3.44
N ASP A 82 -11.86 8.91 -3.70
CA ASP A 82 -11.19 9.06 -4.98
C ASP A 82 -9.95 9.92 -4.76
N LEU A 83 -9.24 10.18 -5.85
CA LEU A 83 -8.02 10.97 -5.79
C LEU A 83 -8.22 12.31 -5.10
N LEU A 84 -9.31 13.00 -5.45
CA LEU A 84 -9.55 14.34 -4.92
C LEU A 84 -9.89 14.33 -3.44
N THR A 85 -10.74 13.40 -3.02
CA THR A 85 -11.15 13.34 -1.61
C THR A 85 -9.99 12.89 -0.72
N VAL A 86 -9.19 11.95 -1.18
CA VAL A 86 -8.02 11.50 -0.42
C VAL A 86 -7.02 12.64 -0.30
N SER A 87 -6.78 13.38 -1.38
CA SER A 87 -5.89 14.52 -1.36
C SER A 87 -6.37 15.57 -0.36
N ALA A 88 -7.66 15.89 -0.40
CA ALA A 88 -8.23 16.89 0.50
C ALA A 88 -8.12 16.44 1.96
N LYS A 89 -8.37 15.17 2.22
CA LYS A 89 -8.29 14.64 3.58
C LYS A 89 -6.87 14.72 4.12
N LEU A 90 -5.91 14.31 3.31
CA LEU A 90 -4.50 14.38 3.71
C LEU A 90 -4.06 15.82 3.95
N ARG A 91 -4.53 16.74 3.11
CA ARG A 91 -4.20 18.15 3.26
C ARG A 91 -4.77 18.69 4.57
N THR A 92 -6.02 18.38 4.85
CA THR A 92 -6.67 18.83 6.07
C THR A 92 -5.94 18.34 7.32
N GLU A 93 -5.39 17.14 7.25
CA GLU A 93 -4.70 16.55 8.38
C GLU A 93 -3.21 16.91 8.41
N GLY A 94 -2.76 17.72 7.47
CA GLY A 94 -1.37 18.14 7.43
C GLY A 94 -0.41 17.05 7.02
N LYS A 95 -0.88 16.07 6.28
CA LYS A 95 -0.06 14.93 5.90
C LYS A 95 0.20 14.81 4.40
N LEU A 96 -0.37 15.70 3.61
CA LEU A 96 -0.21 15.58 2.16
C LEU A 96 1.26 15.62 1.74
N ASP A 97 2.03 16.54 2.31
CA ASP A 97 3.44 16.62 1.97
C ASP A 97 4.21 15.39 2.42
N LYS A 98 3.78 14.80 3.52
CA LYS A 98 4.47 13.62 4.07
C LYS A 98 4.30 12.39 3.19
N VAL A 99 3.24 12.34 2.41
CA VAL A 99 3.03 11.20 1.51
C VAL A 99 3.60 11.43 0.12
N GLY A 100 4.11 12.62 -0.15
CA GLY A 100 4.67 12.91 -1.46
C GLY A 100 3.81 13.83 -2.32
N GLY A 101 2.78 14.43 -1.73
CA GLY A 101 1.94 15.39 -2.43
C GLY A 101 0.99 14.73 -3.41
N ASP A 102 0.25 15.57 -4.12
CA ASP A 102 -0.71 15.09 -5.11
C ASP A 102 -0.05 14.28 -6.21
N TYR A 103 1.18 14.63 -6.54
CA TYR A 103 1.90 13.92 -7.59
C TYR A 103 2.01 12.43 -7.26
N TYR A 104 2.32 12.11 -6.02
CA TYR A 104 2.44 10.70 -5.63
C TYR A 104 1.10 9.99 -5.73
N LEU A 105 0.03 10.66 -5.30
CA LEU A 105 -1.31 10.05 -5.39
C LEU A 105 -1.68 9.76 -6.84
N VAL A 106 -1.34 10.69 -7.74
CA VAL A 106 -1.59 10.47 -9.16
C VAL A 106 -0.79 9.27 -9.65
N GLN A 107 0.46 9.16 -9.22
CA GLN A 107 1.29 8.02 -9.62
C GLN A 107 0.68 6.70 -9.21
N LEU A 108 0.08 6.65 -8.02
CA LEU A 108 -0.55 5.41 -7.54
C LEU A 108 -1.70 5.00 -8.47
N THR A 109 -2.53 5.96 -8.86
CA THR A 109 -3.65 5.63 -9.73
C THR A 109 -3.17 5.22 -11.12
N GLN A 110 -2.11 5.84 -11.62
CA GLN A 110 -1.55 5.48 -12.91
C GLN A 110 -0.94 4.08 -12.89
N LYS A 111 -0.37 3.70 -11.76
CA LYS A 111 0.22 2.38 -11.63
C LYS A 111 -0.83 1.29 -11.77
N VAL A 112 -2.01 1.51 -11.21
CA VAL A 112 -3.11 0.56 -11.33
C VAL A 112 -3.54 0.43 -12.79
N SER A 113 -3.69 1.54 -13.47
CA SER A 113 -4.09 1.54 -14.87
C SER A 113 -3.09 0.75 -15.72
N SER A 114 -1.80 0.96 -15.47
CA SER A 114 -0.76 0.21 -16.18
C SER A 114 -0.83 -1.27 -15.90
N SER A 115 -1.02 -1.65 -14.64
CA SER A 115 -1.09 -3.05 -14.26
C SER A 115 -2.28 -3.73 -14.90
N ALA A 116 -3.44 -3.09 -14.89
CA ALA A 116 -4.64 -3.63 -15.50
C ALA A 116 -4.44 -3.80 -17.01
N HIS A 117 -3.80 -2.83 -17.63
CA HIS A 117 -3.54 -2.88 -19.06
C HIS A 117 -2.62 -4.05 -19.41
N ILE A 118 -1.57 -4.22 -18.64
CA ILE A 118 -0.63 -5.32 -18.86
C ILE A 118 -1.33 -6.66 -18.70
N GLU A 119 -2.15 -6.79 -17.68
CA GLU A 119 -2.87 -8.01 -17.42
C GLU A 119 -3.82 -8.34 -18.56
N TYR A 120 -4.50 -7.33 -19.07
CA TYR A 120 -5.41 -7.51 -20.19
C TYR A 120 -4.66 -8.04 -21.41
N HIS A 121 -3.54 -7.46 -21.72
CA HIS A 121 -2.74 -7.91 -22.87
C HIS A 121 -2.20 -9.32 -22.67
N ALA A 122 -1.85 -9.66 -21.45
CA ALA A 122 -1.31 -10.98 -21.16
C ALA A 122 -2.35 -12.08 -21.38
N ARG A 123 -3.62 -11.74 -21.29
CA ARG A 123 -4.70 -12.72 -21.46
C ARG A 123 -5.05 -12.98 -22.92
N ILE A 124 -4.65 -12.08 -23.77
CA ILE A 124 -4.92 -12.23 -25.19
C ILE A 124 -3.89 -13.14 -25.85
#